data_6a5bb47f50d069a5e1427b291dd8e700
#
_entry.id   6a5bb47f50d069a5e1427b291dd8e700
#
_cell.length_a   1.000
_cell.length_b   1.000
_cell.length_c   1.000
_cell.angle_alpha   90.00
_cell.angle_beta   90.00
_cell.angle_gamma   90.00
#
_symmetry.space_group_name_H-M   'P 1'
#
loop_
_entity.id
_entity.type
_entity.pdbx_description
1 polymer ?
#
loop_
_entity_poly.entity_id
_entity_poly.type
_entity_poly.pdbx_seq_one_letter_code
_entity_poly.pdbx_strand_id
1 'polypeptide(L)'
;MSEIHKYDIWFAALPQAAPGNRVLSGPRPVVVVSADETNHACPVVTVIPLTSHLDKPQAPTHALITANESSHLLCNSRAQAAHLTTLDKDLLRWRIGRVEDDFERLSLQHALAVQLGLTA
;
A
#
# COMPACT_ATOMS: atom_id res chain seq x y z
N MET A 1 -1.46 -18.14 11.66
CA MET A 1 -1.67 -16.86 10.96
C MET A 1 -0.33 -16.19 10.75
N SER A 2 -0.06 -15.73 9.55
CA SER A 2 1.19 -15.03 9.26
C SER A 2 1.20 -13.66 9.92
N GLU A 3 2.36 -13.26 10.43
CA GLU A 3 2.53 -11.91 10.94
C GLU A 3 2.51 -10.92 9.80
N ILE A 4 1.95 -9.74 10.07
CA ILE A 4 1.86 -8.65 9.12
C ILE A 4 2.84 -7.58 9.56
N HIS A 5 3.77 -7.21 8.69
CA HIS A 5 4.81 -6.22 8.98
C HIS A 5 4.68 -5.00 8.11
N LYS A 6 5.12 -3.87 8.61
CA LYS A 6 5.23 -2.64 7.83
C LYS A 6 6.10 -2.92 6.60
N TYR A 7 5.68 -2.40 5.45
CA TYR A 7 6.29 -2.59 4.12
C TYR A 7 6.02 -3.94 3.48
N ASP A 8 5.28 -4.84 4.13
CA ASP A 8 4.79 -6.04 3.46
C ASP A 8 3.84 -5.66 2.33
N ILE A 9 3.88 -6.45 1.25
CA ILE A 9 2.92 -6.34 0.16
C ILE A 9 2.01 -7.56 0.24
N TRP A 10 0.70 -7.32 0.35
CA TRP A 10 -0.31 -8.36 0.45
C TRP A 10 -1.32 -8.21 -0.68
N PHE A 11 -1.87 -9.33 -1.15
CA PHE A 11 -3.06 -9.30 -1.98
C PHE A 11 -4.26 -9.15 -1.05
N ALA A 12 -5.03 -8.09 -1.25
CA ALA A 12 -6.15 -7.76 -0.39
C ALA A 12 -7.46 -7.75 -1.17
N ALA A 13 -8.52 -8.22 -0.51
CA ALA A 13 -9.88 -8.15 -1.06
C ALA A 13 -10.51 -6.82 -0.63
N LEU A 14 -10.07 -5.71 -1.24
CA LEU A 14 -10.66 -4.41 -0.95
C LEU A 14 -12.13 -4.42 -1.34
N PRO A 15 -13.00 -3.81 -0.51
CA PRO A 15 -14.41 -3.69 -0.87
C PRO A 15 -14.58 -2.98 -2.21
N GLN A 16 -15.57 -3.39 -3.00
CA GLN A 16 -15.91 -2.70 -4.24
C GLN A 16 -16.52 -1.34 -3.92
N ALA A 17 -16.04 -0.32 -4.63
CA ALA A 17 -16.61 1.03 -4.51
C ALA A 17 -17.90 1.11 -5.32
N ALA A 18 -18.78 2.02 -4.91
CA ALA A 18 -19.99 2.33 -5.67
C ALA A 18 -19.61 2.89 -7.05
N PRO A 19 -20.43 2.70 -8.09
CA PRO A 19 -20.17 3.28 -9.40
C PRO A 19 -19.90 4.80 -9.30
N GLY A 20 -18.85 5.25 -9.99
CA GLY A 20 -18.44 6.65 -9.97
C GLY A 20 -17.53 7.03 -8.82
N ASN A 21 -17.32 6.17 -7.84
CA ASN A 21 -16.35 6.39 -6.77
C ASN A 21 -14.93 6.26 -7.31
N ARG A 22 -14.06 7.20 -6.97
CA ARG A 22 -12.69 7.27 -7.50
C ARG A 22 -11.63 6.66 -6.59
N VAL A 23 -12.03 6.12 -5.45
CA VAL A 23 -11.10 5.43 -4.57
C VAL A 23 -10.74 4.07 -5.18
N LEU A 24 -9.44 3.72 -5.15
CA LEU A 24 -9.01 2.41 -5.60
C LEU A 24 -9.72 1.33 -4.79
N SER A 25 -10.31 0.36 -5.46
CA SER A 25 -11.14 -0.65 -4.81
C SER A 25 -11.01 -1.99 -5.55
N GLY A 26 -11.65 -3.02 -5.01
CA GLY A 26 -11.61 -4.35 -5.57
C GLY A 26 -10.32 -5.10 -5.22
N PRO A 27 -10.22 -6.39 -5.58
CA PRO A 27 -9.04 -7.20 -5.27
C PRO A 27 -7.78 -6.63 -5.93
N ARG A 28 -6.74 -6.38 -5.13
CA ARG A 28 -5.47 -5.83 -5.63
C ARG A 28 -4.36 -5.92 -4.60
N PRO A 29 -3.10 -5.79 -5.03
CA PRO A 29 -2.01 -5.66 -4.08
C PRO A 29 -2.10 -4.36 -3.28
N VAL A 30 -1.70 -4.44 -2.01
CA VAL A 30 -1.60 -3.30 -1.12
C VAL A 30 -0.26 -3.36 -0.39
N VAL A 31 0.28 -2.21 0.00
CA VAL A 31 1.46 -2.15 0.86
C VAL A 31 1.02 -1.73 2.26
N VAL A 32 1.49 -2.47 3.26
CA VAL A 32 1.21 -2.18 4.67
C VAL A 32 2.09 -1.03 5.12
N VAL A 33 1.50 0.02 5.66
CA VAL A 33 2.22 1.21 6.11
C VAL A 33 2.06 1.47 7.60
N SER A 34 1.17 0.76 8.29
CA SER A 34 1.04 0.86 9.74
C SER A 34 2.22 0.22 10.46
N ALA A 35 2.52 0.72 11.65
CA ALA A 35 3.66 0.28 12.44
C ALA A 35 3.50 -1.16 12.93
N ASP A 36 4.63 -1.87 13.10
CA ASP A 36 4.61 -3.26 13.52
C ASP A 36 3.90 -3.46 14.86
N GLU A 37 4.07 -2.54 15.81
CA GLU A 37 3.42 -2.63 17.12
C GLU A 37 1.90 -2.60 16.98
N THR A 38 1.38 -1.69 16.14
CA THR A 38 -0.08 -1.61 15.93
C THR A 38 -0.58 -2.77 15.09
N ASN A 39 0.21 -3.23 14.12
CA ASN A 39 -0.15 -4.40 13.31
C ASN A 39 -0.29 -5.65 14.18
N HIS A 40 0.55 -5.78 15.18
CA HIS A 40 0.50 -6.92 16.11
C HIS A 40 -0.70 -6.83 17.04
N ALA A 41 -0.99 -5.64 17.56
CA ALA A 41 -1.96 -5.45 18.63
C ALA A 41 -3.40 -5.26 18.16
N CYS A 42 -3.60 -4.77 16.93
CA CYS A 42 -4.93 -4.37 16.44
C CYS A 42 -5.50 -5.39 15.45
N PRO A 43 -6.83 -5.51 15.36
CA PRO A 43 -7.46 -6.38 14.34
C PRO A 43 -7.46 -5.77 12.95
N VAL A 44 -7.00 -4.54 12.82
CA VAL A 44 -6.97 -3.80 11.55
C VAL A 44 -5.55 -3.37 11.21
N VAL A 45 -5.31 -3.10 9.93
CA VAL A 45 -4.04 -2.57 9.42
C VAL A 45 -4.32 -1.40 8.51
N THR A 46 -3.33 -0.51 8.35
CA THR A 46 -3.42 0.60 7.42
C THR A 46 -2.58 0.29 6.20
N VAL A 47 -3.17 0.44 5.02
CA VAL A 47 -2.54 0.06 3.76
C VAL A 47 -2.72 1.15 2.71
N ILE A 48 -1.84 1.13 1.71
CA ILE A 48 -1.99 1.93 0.49
C ILE A 48 -2.20 0.96 -0.66
N PRO A 49 -3.32 1.06 -1.41
CA PRO A 49 -3.53 0.24 -2.60
C PRO A 49 -2.52 0.57 -3.68
N LEU A 50 -2.11 -0.46 -4.44
CA LEU A 50 -1.19 -0.32 -5.55
C LEU A 50 -1.95 -0.38 -6.86
N THR A 51 -1.46 0.38 -7.85
CA THR A 51 -1.96 0.31 -9.22
C THR A 51 -0.81 0.13 -10.20
N SER A 52 -1.01 -0.67 -11.23
CA SER A 52 -0.04 -0.82 -12.32
C SER A 52 -0.24 0.21 -13.44
N HIS A 53 -1.25 1.06 -13.33
CA HIS A 53 -1.49 2.13 -14.30
C HIS A 53 -0.55 3.30 -14.03
N LEU A 54 0.50 3.42 -14.85
CA LEU A 54 1.55 4.43 -14.68
C LEU A 54 1.52 5.50 -15.76
N ASP A 55 0.43 5.60 -16.52
CA ASP A 55 0.28 6.52 -17.65
C ASP A 55 0.06 7.98 -17.23
N LYS A 56 -0.32 8.22 -15.99
CA LYS A 56 -0.50 9.58 -15.48
C LYS A 56 0.80 10.08 -14.82
N PRO A 57 1.05 11.41 -14.86
CA PRO A 57 2.22 11.97 -14.18
C PRO A 57 2.23 11.63 -12.69
N GLN A 58 3.43 11.41 -12.15
CA GLN A 58 3.60 11.15 -10.74
C GLN A 58 3.34 12.42 -9.93
N ALA A 59 2.60 12.29 -8.84
CA ALA A 59 2.31 13.38 -7.91
C ALA A 59 3.08 13.19 -6.60
N PRO A 60 3.18 14.24 -5.75
CA PRO A 60 3.89 14.12 -4.47
C PRO A 60 3.33 13.05 -3.52
N THR A 61 2.05 12.67 -3.69
CA THR A 61 1.41 11.62 -2.89
C THR A 61 1.62 10.23 -3.49
N HIS A 62 2.44 10.10 -4.54
CA HIS A 62 2.72 8.82 -5.18
C HIS A 62 4.10 8.31 -4.82
N ALA A 63 4.24 6.98 -4.74
CA ALA A 63 5.53 6.32 -4.59
C ALA A 63 5.58 5.13 -5.56
N LEU A 64 6.66 5.05 -6.32
CA LEU A 64 6.87 3.94 -7.24
C LEU A 64 7.44 2.75 -6.47
N ILE A 65 6.84 1.58 -6.66
CA ILE A 65 7.32 0.32 -6.11
C ILE A 65 7.67 -0.58 -7.28
N THR A 66 8.94 -0.91 -7.42
CA THR A 66 9.41 -1.70 -8.57
C THR A 66 9.14 -3.19 -8.39
N ALA A 67 8.90 -3.87 -9.51
CA ALA A 67 8.83 -5.31 -9.56
C ALA A 67 10.26 -5.85 -9.44
N ASN A 68 10.55 -6.60 -8.37
CA ASN A 68 11.88 -7.14 -8.10
C ASN A 68 11.79 -8.41 -7.25
N GLU A 69 12.96 -8.96 -6.89
CA GLU A 69 13.01 -10.21 -6.13
C GLU A 69 12.40 -10.11 -4.73
N SER A 70 12.37 -8.91 -4.15
CA SER A 70 11.81 -8.71 -2.81
C SER A 70 10.32 -8.40 -2.87
N SER A 71 9.89 -7.54 -3.80
CA SER A 71 8.49 -7.15 -3.91
C SER A 71 7.61 -8.26 -4.46
N HIS A 72 8.15 -9.10 -5.32
CA HIS A 72 7.42 -10.16 -6.03
C HIS A 72 6.23 -9.65 -6.84
N LEU A 73 6.21 -8.36 -7.16
CA LEU A 73 5.18 -7.79 -8.01
C LEU A 73 5.40 -8.22 -9.46
N LEU A 74 4.31 -8.42 -10.20
CA LEU A 74 4.38 -8.80 -11.61
C LEU A 74 4.81 -7.63 -12.50
N CYS A 75 4.54 -6.40 -12.08
CA CYS A 75 4.92 -5.20 -12.79
C CYS A 75 5.14 -4.05 -11.81
N ASN A 76 5.90 -3.04 -12.26
CA ASN A 76 6.07 -1.84 -11.47
C ASN A 76 4.72 -1.24 -11.14
N SER A 77 4.55 -0.78 -9.92
CA SER A 77 3.27 -0.30 -9.41
C SER A 77 3.47 1.01 -8.70
N ARG A 78 2.38 1.76 -8.60
CA ARG A 78 2.36 3.05 -7.93
C ARG A 78 1.51 2.93 -6.67
N ALA A 79 2.08 3.31 -5.53
CA ALA A 79 1.32 3.47 -4.30
C ALA A 79 0.80 4.90 -4.27
N GLN A 80 -0.51 5.06 -4.13
CA GLN A 80 -1.15 6.38 -4.09
C GLN A 80 -1.63 6.64 -2.67
N ALA A 81 -0.88 7.45 -1.92
CA ALA A 81 -1.17 7.71 -0.52
C ALA A 81 -2.53 8.38 -0.29
N ALA A 82 -3.08 9.07 -1.31
CA ALA A 82 -4.42 9.64 -1.23
C ALA A 82 -5.51 8.56 -1.06
N HIS A 83 -5.21 7.31 -1.39
CA HIS A 83 -6.14 6.18 -1.24
C HIS A 83 -5.86 5.36 0.02
N LEU A 84 -5.08 5.92 0.96
CA LEU A 84 -4.81 5.30 2.25
C LEU A 84 -6.10 4.81 2.89
N THR A 85 -6.11 3.57 3.35
CA THR A 85 -7.31 3.01 3.96
C THR A 85 -6.97 2.02 5.07
N THR A 86 -7.92 1.81 5.97
CA THR A 86 -7.82 0.83 7.04
C THR A 86 -8.61 -0.40 6.64
N LEU A 87 -8.01 -1.57 6.80
CA LEU A 87 -8.63 -2.86 6.50
C LEU A 87 -8.63 -3.76 7.71
N ASP A 88 -9.69 -4.55 7.83
CA ASP A 88 -9.67 -5.73 8.69
C ASP A 88 -8.59 -6.69 8.17
N LYS A 89 -7.82 -7.30 9.07
CA LYS A 89 -6.76 -8.24 8.71
C LYS A 89 -7.29 -9.41 7.87
N ASP A 90 -8.55 -9.79 8.06
CA ASP A 90 -9.15 -10.88 7.29
C ASP A 90 -9.26 -10.60 5.80
N LEU A 91 -9.18 -9.33 5.40
CA LEU A 91 -9.20 -8.95 3.99
C LEU A 91 -7.83 -9.13 3.32
N LEU A 92 -6.77 -9.34 4.09
CA LEU A 92 -5.46 -9.68 3.56
C LEU A 92 -5.43 -11.18 3.27
N ARG A 93 -5.38 -11.55 1.99
CA ARG A 93 -5.55 -12.95 1.57
C ARG A 93 -4.26 -13.75 1.55
N TRP A 94 -3.20 -13.19 0.95
CA TRP A 94 -1.87 -13.80 0.97
C TRP A 94 -0.79 -12.73 0.83
N ARG A 95 0.37 -13.04 1.39
CA ARG A 95 1.52 -12.15 1.28
C ARG A 95 2.18 -12.35 -0.07
N ILE A 96 2.40 -11.25 -0.79
CA ILE A 96 3.07 -11.26 -2.09
C ILE A 96 4.57 -11.13 -1.91
N GLY A 97 5.01 -10.13 -1.14
CA GLY A 97 6.41 -9.82 -0.96
C GLY A 97 6.60 -8.67 0.01
N ARG A 98 7.64 -7.89 -0.20
CA ARG A 98 8.01 -6.82 0.72
C ARG A 98 8.76 -5.71 0.00
N VAL A 99 8.58 -4.47 0.41
CA VAL A 99 9.39 -3.34 -0.06
C VAL A 99 10.67 -3.32 0.77
N GLU A 100 11.80 -3.72 0.17
CA GLU A 100 13.11 -3.77 0.83
C GLU A 100 14.00 -2.59 0.48
N ASP A 101 13.76 -1.95 -0.66
CA ASP A 101 14.58 -0.84 -1.14
C ASP A 101 14.40 0.39 -0.24
N ASP A 102 15.50 0.91 0.28
CA ASP A 102 15.46 2.02 1.22
C ASP A 102 14.90 3.29 0.58
N PHE A 103 15.20 3.54 -0.69
CA PHE A 103 14.67 4.69 -1.40
C PHE A 103 13.16 4.58 -1.56
N GLU A 104 12.67 3.39 -1.90
CA GLU A 104 11.23 3.18 -2.04
C GLU A 104 10.50 3.32 -0.70
N ARG A 105 11.12 2.85 0.38
CA ARG A 105 10.57 3.06 1.73
C ARG A 105 10.48 4.53 2.09
N LEU A 106 11.53 5.30 1.78
CA LEU A 106 11.52 6.76 2.01
C LEU A 106 10.48 7.44 1.13
N SER A 107 10.30 7.00 -0.11
CA SER A 107 9.27 7.53 -1.00
C SER A 107 7.88 7.31 -0.43
N LEU A 108 7.62 6.11 0.13
CA LEU A 108 6.35 5.83 0.79
C LEU A 108 6.12 6.74 1.99
N GLN A 109 7.13 6.92 2.83
CA GLN A 109 7.04 7.80 4.00
C GLN A 109 6.78 9.24 3.58
N HIS A 110 7.47 9.72 2.53
CA HIS A 110 7.27 11.06 2.01
C HIS A 110 5.85 11.25 1.47
N ALA A 111 5.37 10.30 0.67
CA ALA A 111 4.02 10.35 0.10
C ALA A 111 2.96 10.41 1.22
N LEU A 112 3.13 9.61 2.27
CA LEU A 112 2.26 9.64 3.44
C LEU A 112 2.30 10.99 4.16
N ALA A 113 3.49 11.53 4.37
CA ALA A 113 3.65 12.81 5.05
C ALA A 113 2.98 13.94 4.25
N VAL A 114 3.10 13.92 2.92
CA VAL A 114 2.41 14.89 2.07
C VAL A 114 0.91 14.74 2.20
N GLN A 115 0.39 13.52 2.09
CA GLN A 115 -1.04 13.25 2.15
C GLN A 115 -1.65 13.68 3.48
N LEU A 116 -0.93 13.49 4.57
CA LEU A 116 -1.42 13.78 5.91
C LEU A 116 -1.06 15.18 6.40
N GLY A 117 -0.36 15.97 5.57
CA GLY A 117 0.02 17.33 5.94
C GLY A 117 1.09 17.38 7.02
N LEU A 118 1.97 16.38 7.09
CA LEU A 118 3.02 16.31 8.11
C LEU A 118 4.35 16.87 7.64
N THR A 119 4.45 17.32 6.40
CA THR A 119 5.65 17.97 5.87
C THR A 119 5.57 19.47 6.12
N ALA A 120 6.73 20.07 6.38
CA ALA A 120 6.82 21.52 6.55
C ALA A 120 6.68 22.24 5.21
#